data_5e700e8280d40ce8b7a8536c0a506280
#
_entry.id   5e700e8280d40ce8b7a8536c0a506280
#
_cell.length_a   1.000
_cell.length_b   1.000
_cell.length_c   1.000
_cell.angle_alpha   90.00
_cell.angle_beta   90.00
_cell.angle_gamma   90.00
#
_symmetry.space_group_name_H-M   'P 1'
#
loop_
_entity.id
_entity.type
_entity.pdbx_description
1 polymer ?
#
loop_
_entity_poly.entity_id
_entity_poly.type
_entity_poly.pdbx_seq_one_letter_code
_entity_poly.pdbx_strand_id
1 'polypeptide(L)'
;TYRAERIEETFEIAISALLEQLEALPVETILEYKYQIALRERKKEYEQAQNALAEKQRDYETLRNEIAKALRGESLFPLALLRSVLEETERAVQEKTERLFELEAKLQNAEQLRLEIQIKQLKYCGLNQIFTSGTMEEKKMLLSILVRRVEVRQGYELNIQLTPSFEQFLDGLIEMR
;
A
#
# COMPACT_ATOMS: atom_id res chain seq x y z
N THR A 1 -34.13 7.60 -26.94
CA THR A 1 -33.75 8.70 -26.00
C THR A 1 -33.95 8.19 -24.60
N TYR A 2 -32.92 8.21 -23.76
CA TYR A 2 -33.03 7.81 -22.36
C TYR A 2 -33.67 8.95 -21.56
N ARG A 3 -34.53 8.61 -20.58
CA ARG A 3 -35.06 9.59 -19.64
C ARG A 3 -34.04 9.80 -18.53
N ALA A 4 -33.55 11.01 -18.38
CA ALA A 4 -32.53 11.36 -17.37
C ALA A 4 -32.99 11.01 -15.95
N GLU A 5 -34.23 11.32 -15.58
CA GLU A 5 -34.84 11.03 -14.28
C GLU A 5 -34.73 9.54 -13.89
N ARG A 6 -34.98 8.64 -14.85
CA ARG A 6 -34.92 7.20 -14.58
C ARG A 6 -33.49 6.68 -14.41
N ILE A 7 -32.53 7.31 -15.06
CA ILE A 7 -31.11 7.01 -14.89
C ILE A 7 -30.65 7.48 -13.51
N GLU A 8 -31.00 8.70 -13.13
CA GLU A 8 -30.69 9.28 -11.83
C GLU A 8 -31.25 8.46 -10.69
N GLU A 9 -32.54 8.09 -10.76
CA GLU A 9 -33.21 7.24 -9.78
C GLU A 9 -32.52 5.88 -9.63
N THR A 10 -32.22 5.20 -10.73
CA THR A 10 -31.53 3.90 -10.70
C THR A 10 -30.13 4.02 -10.11
N PHE A 11 -29.42 5.09 -10.44
CA PHE A 11 -28.09 5.37 -9.90
C PHE A 11 -28.14 5.66 -8.41
N GLU A 12 -29.08 6.49 -7.94
CA GLU A 12 -29.26 6.79 -6.52
C GLU A 12 -29.57 5.53 -5.70
N ILE A 13 -30.44 4.66 -6.20
CA ILE A 13 -30.74 3.38 -5.54
C ILE A 13 -29.49 2.52 -5.42
N ALA A 14 -28.71 2.39 -6.48
CA ALA A 14 -27.48 1.57 -6.48
C ALA A 14 -26.43 2.12 -5.50
N ILE A 15 -26.20 3.42 -5.49
CA ILE A 15 -25.23 4.05 -4.59
C ILE A 15 -25.71 4.00 -3.13
N SER A 16 -26.99 4.26 -2.86
CA SER A 16 -27.56 4.15 -1.52
C SER A 16 -27.39 2.74 -0.95
N ALA A 17 -27.70 1.71 -1.73
CA ALA A 17 -27.54 0.31 -1.30
C ALA A 17 -26.08 -0.02 -0.98
N LEU A 18 -25.11 0.47 -1.78
CA LEU A 18 -23.70 0.31 -1.53
C LEU A 18 -23.25 0.99 -0.24
N LEU A 19 -23.69 2.23 -0.01
CA LEU A 19 -23.32 3.02 1.16
C LEU A 19 -23.94 2.45 2.45
N GLU A 20 -25.17 1.95 2.38
CA GLU A 20 -25.82 1.25 3.50
C GLU A 20 -25.07 -0.03 3.89
N GLN A 21 -24.60 -0.80 2.92
CA GLN A 21 -23.77 -1.97 3.17
C GLN A 21 -22.44 -1.60 3.83
N LEU A 22 -21.83 -0.49 3.45
CA LEU A 22 -20.59 0.01 4.07
C LEU A 22 -20.80 0.46 5.52
N GLU A 23 -21.92 1.11 5.84
CA GLU A 23 -22.24 1.51 7.21
C GLU A 23 -22.52 0.34 8.16
N ALA A 24 -23.04 -0.76 7.63
CA ALA A 24 -23.27 -1.98 8.40
C ALA A 24 -21.99 -2.72 8.81
N LEU A 25 -20.83 -2.32 8.29
CA LEU A 25 -19.54 -2.98 8.57
C LEU A 25 -18.98 -2.52 9.93
N PRO A 26 -18.44 -3.44 10.73
CA PRO A 26 -17.78 -3.12 12.00
C PRO A 26 -16.44 -2.44 11.74
N VAL A 27 -16.42 -1.10 11.80
CA VAL A 27 -15.23 -0.27 11.47
C VAL A 27 -14.00 -0.67 12.30
N GLU A 28 -14.16 -0.93 13.59
CA GLU A 28 -13.06 -1.32 14.48
C GLU A 28 -12.44 -2.66 14.06
N THR A 29 -13.25 -3.63 13.67
CA THR A 29 -12.76 -4.92 13.18
C THR A 29 -11.99 -4.77 11.87
N ILE A 30 -12.48 -3.92 10.97
CA ILE A 30 -11.80 -3.59 9.71
C ILE A 30 -10.45 -2.92 9.96
N LEU A 31 -10.42 -1.94 10.87
CA LEU A 31 -9.17 -1.24 11.21
C LEU A 31 -8.14 -2.19 11.79
N GLU A 32 -8.55 -3.08 12.71
CA GLU A 32 -7.64 -4.06 13.30
C GLU A 32 -7.12 -5.06 12.26
N TYR A 33 -7.98 -5.57 11.40
CA TYR A 33 -7.58 -6.47 10.32
C TYR A 33 -6.55 -5.83 9.38
N LYS A 34 -6.82 -4.60 8.93
CA LYS A 34 -5.89 -3.85 8.07
C LYS A 34 -4.58 -3.52 8.77
N TYR A 35 -4.63 -3.24 10.07
CA TYR A 35 -3.44 -3.05 10.88
C TYR A 35 -2.58 -4.32 10.92
N GLN A 36 -3.19 -5.48 11.12
CA GLN A 36 -2.47 -6.76 11.15
C GLN A 36 -1.82 -7.10 9.80
N ILE A 37 -2.52 -6.81 8.68
CA ILE A 37 -1.95 -6.98 7.34
C ILE A 37 -0.74 -6.05 7.16
N ALA A 38 -0.90 -4.76 7.42
CA ALA A 38 0.15 -3.77 7.25
C ALA A 38 1.38 -4.07 8.14
N LEU A 39 1.14 -4.55 9.37
CA LEU A 39 2.20 -4.96 10.27
C LEU A 39 2.96 -6.19 9.72
N ARG A 40 2.25 -7.15 9.14
CA ARG A 40 2.85 -8.33 8.51
C ARG A 40 3.70 -7.95 7.31
N GLU A 41 3.22 -7.05 6.47
CA GLU A 41 3.97 -6.54 5.32
C GLU A 41 5.25 -5.81 5.76
N ARG A 42 5.18 -4.93 6.77
CA ARG A 42 6.36 -4.26 7.34
C ARG A 42 7.38 -5.24 7.91
N LYS A 43 6.93 -6.29 8.61
CA LYS A 43 7.81 -7.35 9.11
C LYS A 43 8.51 -8.09 7.97
N LYS A 44 7.77 -8.42 6.92
CA LYS A 44 8.33 -9.07 5.72
C LYS A 44 9.38 -8.20 5.03
N GLU A 45 9.12 -6.90 4.87
CA GLU A 45 10.10 -5.96 4.31
C GLU A 45 11.36 -5.87 5.17
N TYR A 46 11.20 -5.82 6.49
CA TYR A 46 12.32 -5.81 7.43
C TYR A 46 13.16 -7.08 7.33
N GLU A 47 12.55 -8.25 7.31
CA GLU A 47 13.24 -9.54 7.14
C GLU A 47 13.99 -9.62 5.81
N GLN A 48 13.38 -9.15 4.71
CA GLN A 48 14.03 -9.08 3.41
C GLN A 48 15.24 -8.15 3.42
N ALA A 49 15.12 -6.98 4.04
CA ALA A 49 16.23 -6.03 4.18
C ALA A 49 17.36 -6.61 5.04
N GLN A 50 17.03 -7.32 6.10
CA GLN A 50 17.98 -8.02 6.98
C GLN A 50 18.77 -9.08 6.22
N ASN A 51 18.10 -9.90 5.43
CA ASN A 51 18.73 -10.91 4.60
C ASN A 51 19.63 -10.30 3.52
N ALA A 52 19.17 -9.22 2.87
CA ALA A 52 19.96 -8.51 1.87
C ALA A 52 21.21 -7.84 2.44
N LEU A 53 21.14 -7.32 3.66
CA LEU A 53 22.30 -6.80 4.38
C LEU A 53 23.27 -7.92 4.72
N ALA A 54 22.79 -9.04 5.26
CA ALA A 54 23.62 -10.18 5.61
C ALA A 54 24.37 -10.77 4.39
N GLU A 55 23.71 -10.80 3.24
CA GLU A 55 24.35 -11.21 1.97
C GLU A 55 25.51 -10.27 1.59
N LYS A 56 25.27 -8.95 1.62
CA LYS A 56 26.30 -7.96 1.29
C LYS A 56 27.46 -7.94 2.29
N GLN A 57 27.19 -8.20 3.55
CA GLN A 57 28.26 -8.36 4.56
C GLN A 57 29.14 -9.58 4.28
N ARG A 58 28.56 -10.70 3.82
CA ARG A 58 29.33 -11.88 3.41
C ARG A 58 30.18 -11.58 2.16
N ASP A 59 29.63 -10.87 1.18
CA ASP A 59 30.37 -10.43 0.01
C ASP A 59 31.57 -9.58 0.42
N TYR A 60 31.36 -8.63 1.31
CA TYR A 60 32.39 -7.75 1.85
C TYR A 60 33.52 -8.54 2.56
N GLU A 61 33.17 -9.48 3.42
CA GLU A 61 34.19 -10.33 4.09
C GLU A 61 34.95 -11.21 3.11
N THR A 62 34.28 -11.74 2.10
CA THR A 62 34.93 -12.53 1.03
C THR A 62 35.93 -11.70 0.27
N LEU A 63 35.58 -10.46 -0.11
CA LEU A 63 36.49 -9.53 -0.80
C LEU A 63 37.67 -9.12 0.08
N ARG A 64 37.46 -8.87 1.37
CA ARG A 64 38.55 -8.59 2.33
C ARG A 64 39.56 -9.75 2.39
N ASN A 65 39.05 -10.97 2.46
CA ASN A 65 39.90 -12.16 2.49
C ASN A 65 40.69 -12.33 1.18
N GLU A 66 40.05 -12.03 0.02
CA GLU A 66 40.72 -12.11 -1.27
C GLU A 66 41.80 -11.02 -1.44
N ILE A 67 41.55 -9.81 -0.91
CA ILE A 67 42.56 -8.75 -0.84
C ILE A 67 43.76 -9.20 0.01
N ALA A 68 43.55 -9.84 1.13
CA ALA A 68 44.61 -10.37 1.98
C ALA A 68 45.47 -11.42 1.22
N LYS A 69 44.84 -12.27 0.40
CA LYS A 69 45.55 -13.19 -0.50
C LYS A 69 46.33 -12.46 -1.59
N ALA A 70 45.71 -11.44 -2.21
CA ALA A 70 46.38 -10.65 -3.24
C ALA A 70 47.63 -9.94 -2.72
N LEU A 71 47.61 -9.44 -1.49
CA LEU A 71 48.77 -8.83 -0.83
C LEU A 71 49.92 -9.83 -0.58
N ARG A 72 49.61 -11.12 -0.47
CA ARG A 72 50.62 -12.21 -0.35
C ARG A 72 51.04 -12.78 -1.70
N GLY A 73 50.45 -12.30 -2.82
CA GLY A 73 50.71 -12.82 -4.15
C GLY A 73 50.00 -14.16 -4.45
N GLU A 74 48.99 -14.52 -3.67
CA GLU A 74 48.27 -15.80 -3.77
C GLU A 74 46.93 -15.66 -4.55
N SER A 75 46.52 -14.44 -4.92
CA SER A 75 45.29 -14.19 -5.67
C SER A 75 45.53 -14.12 -7.17
N LEU A 76 44.52 -14.57 -7.93
CA LEU A 76 44.49 -14.46 -9.38
C LEU A 76 43.97 -13.09 -9.87
N PHE A 77 43.41 -12.30 -8.97
CA PHE A 77 42.79 -11.01 -9.30
C PHE A 77 43.73 -9.84 -9.02
N PRO A 78 43.76 -8.81 -9.90
CA PRO A 78 44.51 -7.59 -9.65
C PRO A 78 44.02 -6.86 -8.40
N LEU A 79 44.93 -6.40 -7.56
CA LEU A 79 44.61 -5.69 -6.32
C LEU A 79 43.75 -4.43 -6.55
N ALA A 80 44.01 -3.70 -7.64
CA ALA A 80 43.25 -2.51 -7.99
C ALA A 80 41.76 -2.83 -8.26
N LEU A 81 41.46 -3.95 -8.94
CA LEU A 81 40.09 -4.40 -9.17
C LEU A 81 39.43 -4.78 -7.87
N LEU A 82 40.08 -5.55 -7.01
CA LEU A 82 39.54 -5.96 -5.73
C LEU A 82 39.23 -4.77 -4.83
N ARG A 83 40.05 -3.73 -4.83
CA ARG A 83 39.82 -2.50 -4.09
C ARG A 83 38.58 -1.76 -4.59
N SER A 84 38.42 -1.61 -5.91
CA SER A 84 37.25 -0.95 -6.51
C SER A 84 35.97 -1.67 -6.15
N VAL A 85 35.92 -2.99 -6.25
CA VAL A 85 34.76 -3.80 -5.89
C VAL A 85 34.48 -3.76 -4.38
N LEU A 86 35.55 -3.71 -3.56
CA LEU A 86 35.38 -3.57 -2.10
C LEU A 86 34.70 -2.23 -1.73
N GLU A 87 35.13 -1.13 -2.34
CA GLU A 87 34.56 0.20 -2.10
C GLU A 87 33.06 0.27 -2.52
N GLU A 88 32.71 -0.38 -3.64
CA GLU A 88 31.32 -0.49 -4.07
C GLU A 88 30.49 -1.33 -3.09
N THR A 89 31.05 -2.45 -2.63
CA THR A 89 30.37 -3.33 -1.67
C THR A 89 30.22 -2.65 -0.32
N GLU A 90 31.20 -1.88 0.13
CA GLU A 90 31.14 -1.10 1.37
C GLU A 90 30.03 -0.05 1.33
N ARG A 91 29.89 0.68 0.20
CA ARG A 91 28.76 1.59 -0.01
C ARG A 91 27.42 0.87 0.02
N ALA A 92 27.32 -0.29 -0.64
CA ALA A 92 26.10 -1.09 -0.62
C ALA A 92 25.75 -1.59 0.78
N VAL A 93 26.73 -1.98 1.60
CA VAL A 93 26.51 -2.35 3.01
C VAL A 93 25.98 -1.17 3.81
N GLN A 94 26.55 0.01 3.62
CA GLN A 94 26.10 1.22 4.30
C GLN A 94 24.67 1.58 3.93
N GLU A 95 24.32 1.62 2.64
CA GLU A 95 22.95 1.92 2.16
C GLU A 95 21.93 0.92 2.71
N LYS A 96 22.27 -0.38 2.74
CA LYS A 96 21.39 -1.42 3.29
C LYS A 96 21.24 -1.32 4.82
N THR A 97 22.29 -0.89 5.50
CA THR A 97 22.24 -0.65 6.95
C THR A 97 21.32 0.54 7.28
N GLU A 98 21.42 1.63 6.54
CA GLU A 98 20.54 2.79 6.68
C GLU A 98 19.08 2.41 6.41
N ARG A 99 18.85 1.64 5.34
CA ARG A 99 17.51 1.13 5.02
C ARG A 99 16.93 0.24 6.10
N LEU A 100 17.73 -0.66 6.66
CA LEU A 100 17.29 -1.52 7.76
C LEU A 100 16.89 -0.71 8.99
N PHE A 101 17.67 0.31 9.34
CA PHE A 101 17.37 1.21 10.45
C PHE A 101 16.04 1.97 10.25
N GLU A 102 15.78 2.46 9.03
CA GLU A 102 14.50 3.11 8.69
C GLU A 102 13.31 2.15 8.86
N LEU A 103 13.46 0.90 8.40
CA LEU A 103 12.41 -0.11 8.51
C LEU A 103 12.17 -0.54 9.96
N GLU A 104 13.21 -0.63 10.76
CA GLU A 104 13.11 -0.91 12.19
C GLU A 104 12.35 0.19 12.92
N ALA A 105 12.66 1.45 12.65
CA ALA A 105 11.94 2.59 13.21
C ALA A 105 10.45 2.58 12.84
N LYS A 106 10.11 2.21 11.58
CA LYS A 106 8.73 2.05 11.12
C LYS A 106 8.00 0.90 11.83
N LEU A 107 8.70 -0.19 12.14
CA LEU A 107 8.14 -1.32 12.88
C LEU A 107 7.84 -0.97 14.34
N GLN A 108 8.73 -0.20 14.98
CA GLN A 108 8.57 0.21 16.37
C GLN A 108 7.46 1.24 16.57
N ASN A 109 7.08 1.97 15.50
CA ASN A 109 6.04 3.00 15.58
C ASN A 109 4.64 2.44 15.24
N ALA A 110 4.11 1.60 16.11
CA ALA A 110 2.80 0.97 15.95
C ALA A 110 1.63 1.98 15.98
N GLU A 111 1.74 3.03 16.80
CA GLU A 111 0.72 4.08 16.91
C GLU A 111 0.59 4.87 15.61
N GLN A 112 1.71 5.26 15.00
CA GLN A 112 1.69 5.94 13.71
C GLN A 112 1.06 5.08 12.63
N LEU A 113 1.37 3.78 12.59
CA LEU A 113 0.75 2.86 11.65
C LEU A 113 -0.76 2.77 11.82
N ARG A 114 -1.25 2.69 13.06
CA ARG A 114 -2.69 2.69 13.36
C ARG A 114 -3.35 3.99 12.87
N LEU A 115 -2.72 5.12 13.12
CA LEU A 115 -3.22 6.43 12.69
C LEU A 115 -3.28 6.56 11.17
N GLU A 116 -2.26 6.14 10.44
CA GLU A 116 -2.23 6.12 8.98
C GLU A 116 -3.37 5.28 8.39
N ILE A 117 -3.61 4.10 8.96
CA ILE A 117 -4.70 3.21 8.54
C ILE A 117 -6.06 3.86 8.85
N GLN A 118 -6.22 4.42 10.04
CA GLN A 118 -7.45 5.09 10.45
C GLN A 118 -7.79 6.26 9.54
N ILE A 119 -6.83 7.12 9.21
CA ILE A 119 -7.03 8.26 8.29
C ILE A 119 -7.48 7.77 6.91
N LYS A 120 -6.86 6.72 6.37
CA LYS A 120 -7.25 6.15 5.08
C LYS A 120 -8.66 5.57 5.09
N GLN A 121 -9.09 4.98 6.20
CA GLN A 121 -10.43 4.37 6.32
C GLN A 121 -11.52 5.40 6.60
N LEU A 122 -11.24 6.43 7.40
CA LEU A 122 -12.19 7.51 7.70
C LEU A 122 -12.69 8.23 6.44
N LYS A 123 -11.90 8.22 5.37
CA LYS A 123 -12.33 8.75 4.07
C LYS A 123 -13.62 8.12 3.54
N TYR A 124 -13.91 6.88 3.92
CA TYR A 124 -15.08 6.12 3.48
C TYR A 124 -16.12 5.92 4.57
N CYS A 125 -15.97 6.59 5.72
CA CYS A 125 -16.95 6.57 6.81
C CYS A 125 -17.94 7.73 6.70
N GLY A 126 -19.19 7.51 7.12
CA GLY A 126 -20.23 8.55 7.13
C GLY A 126 -20.70 9.02 5.75
N LEU A 127 -20.34 8.33 4.69
CA LEU A 127 -20.67 8.72 3.31
C LEU A 127 -22.16 8.63 3.02
N ASN A 128 -22.86 7.70 3.65
CA ASN A 128 -24.30 7.54 3.47
C ASN A 128 -25.07 8.76 3.99
N GLN A 129 -24.67 9.32 5.14
CA GLN A 129 -25.27 10.52 5.67
C GLN A 129 -25.08 11.72 4.72
N ILE A 130 -23.90 11.88 4.13
CA ILE A 130 -23.63 12.92 3.13
C ILE A 130 -24.48 12.71 1.89
N PHE A 131 -24.64 11.47 1.43
CA PHE A 131 -25.43 11.16 0.25
C PHE A 131 -26.93 11.40 0.45
N THR A 132 -27.46 11.09 1.64
CA THR A 132 -28.89 11.25 1.94
C THR A 132 -29.27 12.68 2.29
N SER A 133 -28.47 13.39 3.09
CA SER A 133 -28.81 14.69 3.66
C SER A 133 -27.90 15.84 3.23
N GLY A 134 -26.83 15.57 2.49
CA GLY A 134 -25.90 16.58 2.04
C GLY A 134 -26.41 17.47 0.92
N THR A 135 -25.77 18.60 0.74
CA THR A 135 -25.98 19.51 -0.39
C THR A 135 -25.61 18.85 -1.72
N MET A 136 -26.05 19.42 -2.83
CA MET A 136 -25.71 18.90 -4.17
C MET A 136 -24.20 18.94 -4.44
N GLU A 137 -23.48 19.91 -3.88
CA GLU A 137 -22.02 20.02 -3.99
C GLU A 137 -21.31 18.92 -3.21
N GLU A 138 -21.76 18.65 -1.98
CA GLU A 138 -21.24 17.56 -1.16
C GLU A 138 -21.49 16.19 -1.80
N LYS A 139 -22.69 15.97 -2.35
CA LYS A 139 -23.01 14.74 -3.11
C LYS A 139 -22.11 14.56 -4.33
N LYS A 140 -21.87 15.62 -5.10
CA LYS A 140 -20.95 15.58 -6.25
C LYS A 140 -19.52 15.26 -5.83
N MET A 141 -19.04 15.87 -4.75
CA MET A 141 -17.72 15.61 -4.23
C MET A 141 -17.58 14.16 -3.76
N LEU A 142 -18.57 13.65 -3.03
CA LEU A 142 -18.65 12.25 -2.62
C LEU A 142 -18.60 11.30 -3.82
N LEU A 143 -19.43 11.54 -4.82
CA LEU A 143 -19.48 10.71 -6.02
C LEU A 143 -18.16 10.71 -6.79
N SER A 144 -17.44 11.82 -6.82
CA SER A 144 -16.12 11.89 -7.44
C SER A 144 -15.05 11.03 -6.74
N ILE A 145 -15.24 10.77 -5.46
CA ILE A 145 -14.36 9.88 -4.67
C ILE A 145 -14.66 8.41 -4.95
N LEU A 146 -15.93 8.07 -5.17
CA LEU A 146 -16.40 6.69 -5.31
C LEU A 146 -16.45 6.21 -6.76
N VAL A 147 -16.92 7.07 -7.67
CA VAL A 147 -17.28 6.70 -9.03
C VAL A 147 -16.37 7.38 -10.03
N ARG A 148 -15.75 6.57 -10.90
CA ARG A 148 -14.94 7.06 -12.00
C ARG A 148 -15.79 7.36 -13.24
N ARG A 149 -16.75 6.49 -13.55
CA ARG A 149 -17.56 6.56 -14.77
C ARG A 149 -18.87 5.81 -14.61
N VAL A 150 -19.91 6.33 -15.24
CA VAL A 150 -21.21 5.65 -15.36
C VAL A 150 -21.52 5.51 -16.86
N GLU A 151 -21.78 4.28 -17.29
CA GLU A 151 -22.19 3.97 -18.67
C GLU A 151 -23.63 3.47 -18.65
N VAL A 152 -24.45 4.04 -19.52
CA VAL A 152 -25.85 3.62 -19.69
C VAL A 152 -25.95 2.68 -20.89
N ARG A 153 -26.40 1.45 -20.65
CA ARG A 153 -26.64 0.45 -21.69
C ARG A 153 -28.12 0.37 -22.09
N GLN A 154 -28.40 -0.40 -23.12
CA GLN A 154 -29.78 -0.66 -23.54
C GLN A 154 -30.61 -1.23 -22.38
N GLY A 155 -31.87 -0.76 -22.24
CA GLY A 155 -32.74 -1.19 -21.13
C GLY A 155 -32.54 -0.45 -19.82
N TYR A 156 -31.80 0.67 -19.80
CA TYR A 156 -31.45 1.45 -18.62
C TYR A 156 -30.52 0.71 -17.62
N GLU A 157 -29.78 -0.29 -18.12
CA GLU A 157 -28.72 -0.90 -17.30
C GLU A 157 -27.59 0.10 -17.09
N LEU A 158 -27.19 0.28 -15.83
CA LEU A 158 -26.06 1.11 -15.45
C LEU A 158 -24.83 0.24 -15.20
N ASN A 159 -23.75 0.58 -15.88
CA ASN A 159 -22.42 0.05 -15.57
C ASN A 159 -21.64 1.14 -14.82
N ILE A 160 -21.54 0.99 -13.50
CA ILE A 160 -20.86 1.93 -12.63
C ILE A 160 -19.44 1.45 -12.41
N GLN A 161 -18.46 2.21 -12.91
CA GLN A 161 -17.04 1.96 -12.68
C GLN A 161 -16.60 2.78 -11.46
N LEU A 162 -16.07 2.10 -10.47
CA LEU A 162 -15.57 2.72 -9.25
C LEU A 162 -14.18 3.32 -9.45
N THR A 163 -13.76 4.19 -8.55
CA THR A 163 -12.38 4.68 -8.54
C THR A 163 -11.45 3.56 -8.05
N PRO A 164 -10.20 3.48 -8.56
CA PRO A 164 -9.26 2.42 -8.16
C PRO A 164 -8.99 2.37 -6.66
N SER A 165 -8.96 3.51 -5.98
CA SER A 165 -8.76 3.58 -4.53
C SER A 165 -9.96 3.03 -3.75
N PHE A 166 -11.18 3.22 -4.27
CA PHE A 166 -12.38 2.67 -3.65
C PHE A 166 -12.54 1.18 -3.95
N GLU A 167 -12.19 0.71 -5.15
CA GLU A 167 -12.13 -0.72 -5.47
C GLU A 167 -11.15 -1.45 -4.55
N GLN A 168 -9.94 -0.94 -4.36
CA GLN A 168 -8.97 -1.51 -3.43
C GLN A 168 -9.48 -1.56 -1.98
N PHE A 169 -10.23 -0.55 -1.56
CA PHE A 169 -10.88 -0.55 -0.26
C PHE A 169 -11.91 -1.67 -0.15
N LEU A 170 -12.78 -1.86 -1.16
CA LEU A 170 -13.79 -2.92 -1.19
C LEU A 170 -13.18 -4.31 -1.26
N ASP A 171 -12.15 -4.51 -2.07
CA ASP A 171 -11.43 -5.78 -2.19
C ASP A 171 -10.84 -6.20 -0.84
N GLY A 172 -10.23 -5.27 -0.12
CA GLY A 172 -9.73 -5.51 1.23
C GLY A 172 -10.82 -5.88 2.24
N LEU A 173 -12.10 -5.54 2.01
CA LEU A 173 -13.23 -5.97 2.83
C LEU A 173 -13.70 -7.39 2.48
N ILE A 174 -13.58 -7.79 1.21
CA ILE A 174 -13.95 -9.15 0.75
C ILE A 174 -12.98 -10.18 1.31
N GLU A 175 -11.69 -9.86 1.37
CA GLU A 175 -10.66 -10.74 1.94
C GLU A 175 -10.85 -11.00 3.45
N MET A 176 -11.68 -10.20 4.13
CA MET A 176 -12.01 -10.36 5.55
C MET A 176 -13.11 -11.41 5.83
N ARG A 177 -13.84 -11.87 4.82
CA ARG A 177 -14.93 -12.84 4.94
C ARG A 177 -14.44 -14.27 4.73
#